data_de6184c1befa578afd812e076b6cde2a
#
_entry.id   de6184c1befa578afd812e076b6cde2a
#
_cell.length_a   1.000
_cell.length_b   1.000
_cell.length_c   1.000
_cell.angle_alpha   90.00
_cell.angle_beta   90.00
_cell.angle_gamma   90.00
#
_symmetry.space_group_name_H-M   'P 1'
#
loop_
_entity.id
_entity.type
_entity.pdbx_description
1 polymer ?
#
loop_
_entity_poly.entity_id
_entity_poly.type
_entity_poly.pdbx_seq_one_letter_code
_entity_poly.pdbx_strand_id
1 'polypeptide(L)'
;MVSYRNGFINNHYMKDFHELLRLRRSTRKFTEQEIASDDVKTIMEAALMAPSSKRSLSWEFVLVEDAEKLERLSVCKDNGAKLIAGAKLAVVVLGDPMKSDVWIEDASIAATLIQLQAEELGLGSCWIHREREMF
;
A
#
# COMPACT_ATOMS: atom_id res chain seq x y z
N MET A 1 1.26 1.32 -3.03
CA MET A 1 0.91 2.49 -3.83
C MET A 1 -0.60 2.67 -3.85
N VAL A 2 -1.06 3.88 -3.61
CA VAL A 2 -2.48 4.19 -3.41
C VAL A 2 -2.83 5.51 -4.12
N SER A 3 -3.99 5.57 -4.76
CA SER A 3 -4.60 6.77 -5.33
C SER A 3 -6.05 6.51 -5.72
N TYR A 4 -6.83 7.55 -6.01
CA TYR A 4 -8.20 7.37 -6.46
C TYR A 4 -8.30 6.68 -7.82
N ARG A 5 -9.33 5.88 -8.02
CA ARG A 5 -9.67 5.22 -9.28
C ARG A 5 -10.59 6.11 -10.12
N ASN A 6 -10.42 6.09 -11.45
CA ASN A 6 -11.38 6.70 -12.35
C ASN A 6 -12.75 6.01 -12.25
N GLY A 7 -13.82 6.78 -12.05
CA GLY A 7 -15.20 6.33 -12.19
C GLY A 7 -15.96 5.96 -10.92
N PHE A 8 -15.44 6.23 -9.72
CA PHE A 8 -16.21 6.03 -8.48
C PHE A 8 -16.64 7.37 -7.86
N ILE A 9 -17.94 7.57 -7.77
CA ILE A 9 -18.56 8.60 -6.94
C ILE A 9 -18.45 8.10 -5.50
N ASN A 10 -17.86 8.91 -4.62
CA ASN A 10 -17.78 8.67 -3.17
C ASN A 10 -19.18 8.49 -2.59
N ASN A 11 -19.70 7.28 -2.61
CA ASN A 11 -20.80 6.90 -1.73
C ASN A 11 -20.16 6.25 -0.50
N HIS A 12 -20.12 6.98 0.59
CA HIS A 12 -19.59 6.56 1.89
C HIS A 12 -20.50 5.48 2.52
N TYR A 13 -20.69 4.38 1.79
CA TYR A 13 -21.34 3.19 2.31
C TYR A 13 -20.23 2.27 2.81
N MET A 14 -20.20 1.99 4.10
CA MET A 14 -19.28 0.99 4.66
C MET A 14 -19.49 -0.32 3.91
N LYS A 15 -18.52 -0.70 3.10
CA LYS A 15 -18.51 -2.00 2.43
C LYS A 15 -18.32 -3.08 3.49
N ASP A 16 -19.07 -4.17 3.40
CA ASP A 16 -18.78 -5.32 4.25
C ASP A 16 -17.43 -5.95 3.84
N PHE A 17 -16.85 -6.72 4.71
CA PHE A 17 -15.53 -7.32 4.49
C PHE A 17 -15.50 -8.22 3.24
N HIS A 18 -16.56 -8.98 3.01
CA HIS A 18 -16.65 -9.84 1.83
C HIS A 18 -16.69 -9.03 0.52
N GLU A 19 -17.38 -7.89 0.54
CA GLU A 19 -17.41 -6.96 -0.58
C GLU A 19 -16.03 -6.36 -0.87
N LEU A 20 -15.27 -5.97 0.17
CA LEU A 20 -13.88 -5.51 0.00
C LEU A 20 -13.01 -6.55 -0.70
N LEU A 21 -13.11 -7.82 -0.29
CA LEU A 21 -12.37 -8.91 -0.90
C LEU A 21 -12.74 -9.10 -2.39
N ARG A 22 -14.01 -8.93 -2.74
CA ARG A 22 -14.51 -9.06 -4.12
C ARG A 22 -14.11 -7.89 -5.00
N LEU A 23 -14.07 -6.68 -4.47
CA LEU A 23 -13.86 -5.44 -5.23
C LEU A 23 -12.40 -5.05 -5.39
N ARG A 24 -11.55 -5.37 -4.39
CA ARG A 24 -10.14 -5.03 -4.47
C ARG A 24 -9.49 -5.57 -5.75
N ARG A 25 -8.79 -4.71 -6.45
CA ARG A 25 -8.02 -5.05 -7.66
C ARG A 25 -6.66 -4.36 -7.61
N SER A 26 -5.69 -4.92 -8.33
CA SER A 26 -4.43 -4.24 -8.63
C SER A 26 -4.68 -3.12 -9.63
N THR A 27 -4.76 -1.89 -9.13
CA THR A 27 -4.99 -0.68 -9.92
C THR A 27 -3.65 -0.12 -10.40
N ARG A 28 -3.52 0.11 -11.71
CA ARG A 28 -2.26 0.55 -12.35
C ARG A 28 -2.38 1.89 -13.07
N LYS A 29 -3.57 2.48 -13.09
CA LYS A 29 -3.84 3.82 -13.60
C LYS A 29 -4.59 4.60 -12.53
N PHE A 30 -4.10 5.77 -12.21
CA PHE A 30 -4.56 6.61 -11.13
C PHE A 30 -5.09 7.94 -11.67
N THR A 31 -5.89 8.63 -10.87
CA THR A 31 -6.30 10.00 -11.13
C THR A 31 -5.25 10.97 -10.61
N GLU A 32 -5.38 12.24 -11.02
CA GLU A 32 -4.55 13.33 -10.47
C GLU A 32 -5.05 13.86 -9.12
N GLN A 33 -6.13 13.29 -8.58
CA GLN A 33 -6.68 13.73 -7.31
C GLN A 33 -5.76 13.37 -6.14
N GLU A 34 -5.47 14.35 -5.30
CA GLU A 34 -4.69 14.16 -4.08
C GLU A 34 -5.47 13.33 -3.05
N ILE A 35 -4.77 12.51 -2.28
CA ILE A 35 -5.36 11.73 -1.20
C ILE A 35 -5.51 12.64 0.03
N ALA A 36 -6.68 12.63 0.65
CA ALA A 36 -6.90 13.37 1.88
C ALA A 36 -5.97 12.86 3.00
N SER A 37 -5.45 13.77 3.82
CA SER A 37 -4.54 13.42 4.92
C SER A 37 -5.18 12.45 5.94
N ASP A 38 -6.48 12.55 6.17
CA ASP A 38 -7.20 11.62 7.04
C ASP A 38 -7.28 10.21 6.44
N ASP A 39 -7.41 10.08 5.11
CA ASP A 39 -7.37 8.79 4.41
C ASP A 39 -5.98 8.16 4.52
N VAL A 40 -4.91 8.95 4.35
CA VAL A 40 -3.52 8.49 4.55
C VAL A 40 -3.32 7.98 5.97
N LYS A 41 -3.81 8.73 6.96
CA LYS A 41 -3.76 8.33 8.37
C LYS A 41 -4.50 7.01 8.61
N THR A 42 -5.72 6.86 8.10
CA THR A 42 -6.53 5.64 8.24
C THR A 42 -5.84 4.43 7.62
N ILE A 43 -5.20 4.59 6.45
CA ILE A 43 -4.39 3.53 5.82
C ILE A 43 -3.22 3.11 6.72
N MET A 44 -2.54 4.07 7.33
CA MET A 44 -1.41 3.76 8.20
C MET A 44 -1.84 3.14 9.53
N GLU A 45 -2.98 3.53 10.07
CA GLU A 45 -3.58 2.87 11.24
C GLU A 45 -3.88 1.40 10.93
N ALA A 46 -4.45 1.09 9.76
CA ALA A 46 -4.68 -0.29 9.32
C ALA A 46 -3.37 -1.08 9.21
N ALA A 47 -2.31 -0.49 8.67
CA ALA A 47 -0.99 -1.11 8.59
C ALA A 47 -0.42 -1.45 9.99
N LEU A 48 -0.54 -0.51 10.93
CA LEU A 48 -0.06 -0.67 12.31
C LEU A 48 -0.89 -1.67 13.13
N MET A 49 -2.13 -1.95 12.73
CA MET A 49 -2.98 -3.00 13.32
C MET A 49 -2.65 -4.40 12.82
N ALA A 50 -1.71 -4.54 11.87
CA ALA A 50 -1.35 -5.85 11.33
C ALA A 50 -0.81 -6.76 12.44
N PRO A 51 -1.24 -8.03 12.51
CA PRO A 51 -0.62 -9.00 13.40
C PRO A 51 0.79 -9.31 12.93
N SER A 52 1.66 -9.62 13.86
CA SER A 52 3.01 -10.14 13.59
C SER A 52 3.33 -11.34 14.46
N SER A 53 4.20 -12.21 13.99
CA SER A 53 4.64 -13.38 14.74
C SER A 53 5.25 -12.96 16.08
N LYS A 54 4.81 -13.60 17.18
CA LYS A 54 5.29 -13.30 18.54
C LYS A 54 5.25 -11.81 18.93
N ARG A 55 4.42 -11.02 18.25
CA ARG A 55 4.37 -9.55 18.37
C ARG A 55 5.72 -8.89 18.12
N SER A 56 6.50 -9.43 17.17
CA SER A 56 7.83 -8.92 16.84
C SER A 56 7.80 -7.50 16.27
N LEU A 57 6.69 -7.09 15.63
CA LEU A 57 6.55 -5.81 14.93
C LEU A 57 7.77 -5.57 14.01
N SER A 58 8.09 -6.62 13.23
CA SER A 58 9.28 -6.64 12.37
C SER A 58 9.19 -5.74 11.14
N TRP A 59 8.04 -5.12 10.90
CA TRP A 59 7.82 -4.22 9.79
C TRP A 59 8.03 -2.75 10.19
N GLU A 60 8.42 -1.96 9.21
CA GLU A 60 8.49 -0.50 9.27
C GLU A 60 7.87 0.06 7.98
N PHE A 61 7.40 1.30 8.03
CA PHE A 61 6.73 1.94 6.89
C PHE A 61 7.37 3.27 6.56
N VAL A 62 7.58 3.53 5.28
CA VAL A 62 7.99 4.85 4.78
C VAL A 62 6.91 5.35 3.83
N LEU A 63 6.36 6.51 4.14
CA LEU A 63 5.39 7.20 3.29
C LEU A 63 6.11 8.11 2.31
N VAL A 64 5.74 8.04 1.05
CA VAL A 64 6.28 8.89 -0.01
C VAL A 64 5.12 9.51 -0.78
N GLU A 65 4.96 10.84 -0.62
CA GLU A 65 3.93 11.65 -1.28
C GLU A 65 4.56 12.68 -2.23
N ASP A 66 5.83 12.96 -2.06
CA ASP A 66 6.59 13.89 -2.89
C ASP A 66 6.75 13.36 -4.32
N ALA A 67 6.33 14.16 -5.31
CA ALA A 67 6.28 13.74 -6.71
C ALA A 67 7.66 13.37 -7.28
N GLU A 68 8.73 14.08 -6.91
CA GLU A 68 10.09 13.78 -7.35
C GLU A 68 10.57 12.43 -6.77
N LYS A 69 10.25 12.16 -5.52
CA LYS A 69 10.59 10.88 -4.87
C LYS A 69 9.77 9.73 -5.46
N LEU A 70 8.49 9.93 -5.79
CA LEU A 70 7.68 8.94 -6.49
C LEU A 70 8.25 8.62 -7.86
N GLU A 71 8.68 9.64 -8.62
CA GLU A 71 9.37 9.46 -9.90
C GLU A 71 10.65 8.64 -9.73
N ARG A 72 11.47 8.95 -8.73
CA ARG A 72 12.69 8.18 -8.42
C ARG A 72 12.39 6.74 -8.02
N LEU A 73 11.31 6.49 -7.27
CA LEU A 73 10.87 5.14 -6.93
C LEU A 73 10.37 4.36 -8.14
N SER A 74 9.84 5.04 -9.16
CA SER A 74 9.30 4.39 -10.36
C SER A 74 10.34 3.62 -11.16
N VAL A 75 11.62 3.90 -10.95
CA VAL A 75 12.75 3.23 -11.57
C VAL A 75 13.50 2.28 -10.62
N CYS A 76 12.93 1.95 -9.48
CA CYS A 76 13.56 1.08 -8.48
C CYS A 76 13.77 -0.37 -8.94
N LYS A 77 13.15 -0.76 -10.05
CA LYS A 77 13.35 -2.04 -10.73
C LYS A 77 13.03 -1.90 -12.23
N ASP A 78 13.56 -2.80 -13.04
CA ASP A 78 13.47 -2.73 -14.50
C ASP A 78 12.04 -2.81 -15.02
N ASN A 79 11.18 -3.62 -14.38
CA ASN A 79 9.82 -3.87 -14.84
C ASN A 79 8.80 -3.74 -13.71
N GLY A 80 7.62 -3.16 -14.03
CA GLY A 80 6.45 -3.13 -13.14
C GLY A 80 6.44 -2.03 -12.07
N ALA A 81 7.47 -1.18 -11.97
CA ALA A 81 7.51 -0.06 -11.03
C ALA A 81 7.07 1.29 -11.64
N LYS A 82 7.08 1.44 -12.97
CA LYS A 82 6.77 2.71 -13.66
C LYS A 82 5.45 3.35 -13.26
N LEU A 83 4.48 2.55 -12.84
CA LEU A 83 3.18 3.05 -12.41
C LEU A 83 3.25 3.88 -11.10
N ILE A 84 4.37 3.82 -10.36
CA ILE A 84 4.58 4.61 -9.13
C ILE A 84 4.61 6.11 -9.44
N ALA A 85 5.17 6.50 -10.58
CA ALA A 85 5.22 7.91 -11.00
C ALA A 85 3.83 8.56 -11.13
N GLY A 86 2.79 7.78 -11.44
CA GLY A 86 1.41 8.26 -11.52
C GLY A 86 0.61 8.14 -10.22
N ALA A 87 1.21 7.66 -9.13
CA ALA A 87 0.55 7.56 -7.85
C ALA A 87 0.67 8.85 -7.03
N LYS A 88 -0.20 9.03 -6.04
CA LYS A 88 -0.16 10.13 -5.08
C LYS A 88 0.46 9.73 -3.74
N LEU A 89 0.54 8.42 -3.47
CA LEU A 89 1.17 7.87 -2.28
C LEU A 89 1.85 6.55 -2.61
N ALA A 90 3.08 6.38 -2.18
CA ALA A 90 3.70 5.07 -2.05
C ALA A 90 3.97 4.77 -0.57
N VAL A 91 3.54 3.61 -0.11
CA VAL A 91 3.91 3.08 1.20
C VAL A 91 4.99 2.02 0.97
N VAL A 92 6.21 2.32 1.38
CA VAL A 92 7.30 1.34 1.36
C VAL A 92 7.20 0.51 2.63
N VAL A 93 6.94 -0.77 2.47
CA VAL A 93 6.84 -1.73 3.58
C VAL A 93 8.17 -2.44 3.70
N LEU A 94 8.83 -2.24 4.81
CA LEU A 94 10.14 -2.83 5.14
C LEU A 94 9.94 -3.93 6.18
N GLY A 95 10.72 -4.99 6.08
CA GLY A 95 10.78 -6.05 7.07
C GLY A 95 12.18 -6.21 7.64
N ASP A 96 12.29 -6.41 8.95
CA ASP A 96 13.57 -6.59 9.66
C ASP A 96 13.79 -8.07 9.99
N PRO A 97 14.73 -8.74 9.29
CA PRO A 97 15.03 -10.15 9.53
C PRO A 97 15.68 -10.40 10.90
N MET A 98 16.20 -9.36 11.56
CA MET A 98 16.78 -9.50 12.90
C MET A 98 15.72 -9.54 13.99
N LYS A 99 14.52 -9.00 13.73
CA LYS A 99 13.40 -9.01 14.66
C LYS A 99 12.50 -10.25 14.53
N SER A 100 12.43 -10.87 13.33
CA SER A 100 11.56 -12.00 13.07
C SER A 100 12.09 -12.87 11.94
N ASP A 101 12.06 -14.18 12.13
CA ASP A 101 12.37 -15.17 11.11
C ASP A 101 11.28 -15.27 10.01
N VAL A 102 10.09 -14.77 10.30
CA VAL A 102 8.94 -14.66 9.39
C VAL A 102 8.59 -13.21 9.04
N TRP A 103 9.61 -12.35 8.95
CA TRP A 103 9.45 -10.93 8.65
C TRP A 103 8.76 -10.65 7.30
N ILE A 104 8.89 -11.57 6.33
CA ILE A 104 8.26 -11.43 5.02
C ILE A 104 6.76 -11.62 5.14
N GLU A 105 6.34 -12.64 5.86
CA GLU A 105 4.94 -12.93 6.14
C GLU A 105 4.31 -11.79 6.92
N ASP A 106 4.97 -11.31 7.96
CA ASP A 106 4.53 -10.17 8.77
C ASP A 106 4.34 -8.91 7.89
N ALA A 107 5.32 -8.57 7.07
CA ALA A 107 5.27 -7.42 6.15
C ALA A 107 4.18 -7.61 5.06
N SER A 108 3.99 -8.84 4.58
CA SER A 108 2.97 -9.16 3.58
C SER A 108 1.55 -9.01 4.13
N ILE A 109 1.33 -9.39 5.38
CA ILE A 109 0.05 -9.19 6.07
C ILE A 109 -0.25 -7.69 6.18
N ALA A 110 0.72 -6.89 6.63
CA ALA A 110 0.55 -5.44 6.74
C ALA A 110 0.25 -4.79 5.38
N ALA A 111 0.97 -5.18 4.33
CA ALA A 111 0.72 -4.69 2.98
C ALA A 111 -0.69 -5.07 2.46
N THR A 112 -1.19 -6.24 2.82
CA THR A 112 -2.55 -6.67 2.48
C THR A 112 -3.61 -5.81 3.17
N LEU A 113 -3.42 -5.48 4.45
CA LEU A 113 -4.34 -4.60 5.19
C LEU A 113 -4.34 -3.18 4.61
N ILE A 114 -3.19 -2.66 4.20
CA ILE A 114 -3.10 -1.38 3.47
C ILE A 114 -3.97 -1.41 2.21
N GLN A 115 -3.92 -2.49 1.43
CA GLN A 115 -4.70 -2.61 0.20
C GLN A 115 -6.21 -2.70 0.47
N LEU A 116 -6.62 -3.42 1.51
CA LEU A 116 -8.03 -3.55 1.89
C LEU A 116 -8.58 -2.23 2.42
N GLN A 117 -7.81 -1.52 3.25
CA GLN A 117 -8.20 -0.21 3.74
C GLN A 117 -8.29 0.82 2.63
N ALA A 118 -7.36 0.79 1.68
CA ALA A 118 -7.44 1.66 0.50
C ALA A 118 -8.72 1.39 -0.31
N GLU A 119 -9.10 0.12 -0.50
CA GLU A 119 -10.35 -0.24 -1.19
C GLU A 119 -11.59 0.27 -0.44
N GLU A 120 -11.60 0.17 0.89
CA GLU A 120 -12.69 0.68 1.73
C GLU A 120 -12.87 2.19 1.54
N LEU A 121 -11.78 2.95 1.48
CA LEU A 121 -11.76 4.40 1.24
C LEU A 121 -12.04 4.79 -0.23
N GLY A 122 -12.29 3.82 -1.12
CA GLY A 122 -12.51 4.08 -2.55
C GLY A 122 -11.24 4.34 -3.35
N LEU A 123 -10.08 4.08 -2.76
CA LEU A 123 -8.77 4.23 -3.39
C LEU A 123 -8.35 2.97 -4.14
N GLY A 124 -7.66 3.14 -5.25
CA GLY A 124 -7.00 2.04 -5.94
C GLY A 124 -5.59 1.81 -5.39
N SER A 125 -5.18 0.56 -5.33
CA SER A 125 -3.83 0.20 -4.88
C SER A 125 -3.20 -0.86 -5.78
N CYS A 126 -1.87 -0.95 -5.76
CA CYS A 126 -1.13 -2.01 -6.42
C CYS A 126 0.13 -2.35 -5.62
N TRP A 127 0.33 -3.64 -5.37
CA TRP A 127 1.56 -4.13 -4.78
C TRP A 127 2.68 -4.14 -5.82
N ILE A 128 3.79 -3.50 -5.51
CA ILE A 128 5.03 -3.55 -6.28
C ILE A 128 6.02 -4.38 -5.49
N HIS A 129 6.20 -5.64 -5.90
CA HIS A 129 7.20 -6.48 -5.31
C HIS A 129 8.58 -6.10 -5.83
N ARG A 130 9.53 -5.85 -4.92
CA ARG A 130 10.93 -5.76 -5.26
C ARG A 130 11.58 -7.11 -5.03
N GLU A 131 12.30 -7.62 -6.01
CA GLU A 131 13.08 -8.83 -5.86
C GLU A 131 14.13 -8.65 -4.76
N ARG A 132 14.33 -9.72 -4.00
CA ARG A 132 15.41 -9.76 -3.02
C ARG A 132 16.72 -9.69 -3.77
N GLU A 133 17.54 -8.70 -3.47
CA GLU A 133 18.96 -8.87 -3.66
C GLU A 133 19.40 -9.88 -2.58
N MET A 134 19.72 -11.09 -3.00
CA MET A 134 20.45 -12.01 -2.12
C MET A 134 21.84 -11.43 -1.94
N PHE A 135 22.11 -10.99 -0.74
CA PHE A 135 23.45 -10.62 -0.32
C PHE A 135 24.30 -11.87 -0.15
#